data_d4b1b8882d14e3a05ed3a60025a9fe14
#
_entry.id   d4b1b8882d14e3a05ed3a60025a9fe14
#
_cell.length_a   1.000
_cell.length_b   1.000
_cell.length_c   1.000
_cell.angle_alpha   90.00
_cell.angle_beta   90.00
_cell.angle_gamma   90.00
#
_symmetry.space_group_name_H-M   'P 1'
#
loop_
_entity.id
_entity.type
_entity.pdbx_description
1 polymer ?
#
loop_
_entity_poly.entity_id
_entity_poly.type
_entity_poly.pdbx_seq_one_letter_code
_entity_poly.pdbx_strand_id
1 'polypeptide(L)'
;MKAPDNQRTTLMSSVVLLQLFLFVACAATAAPAQSLARLHQRPDFDNTRTEVRAIAALKRLETNVIVYRSLGQFEADGRLARVPLQTFETELTKVNNELGSLLAEIPAGKFRTEIINALDSYRDGVFWWRQIDQPRVVHVSALSSEPNRSLADTTYLSTIPYTVAIHWRQAQKYLSKAEKNLGQ
;
A
#
# COMPACT_ATOMS: atom_id res chain seq x y z
N MET A 1 14.94 37.58 47.39
CA MET A 1 15.03 36.54 46.36
C MET A 1 14.97 37.21 45.01
N LYS A 2 16.01 37.05 44.20
CA LYS A 2 16.37 37.80 43.00
C LYS A 2 15.78 37.17 41.76
N ALA A 3 15.10 37.92 40.91
CA ALA A 3 14.72 37.51 39.59
C ALA A 3 15.91 37.62 38.62
N PRO A 4 16.10 36.70 37.65
CA PRO A 4 17.10 36.85 36.63
C PRO A 4 16.54 37.42 35.31
N ASP A 5 17.35 38.26 34.75
CA ASP A 5 17.35 38.97 33.50
C ASP A 5 16.87 38.21 32.26
N ASN A 6 16.01 38.92 31.54
CA ASN A 6 15.49 38.57 30.24
C ASN A 6 16.00 39.55 29.17
N GLN A 7 17.30 39.51 28.89
CA GLN A 7 17.93 40.34 27.84
C GLN A 7 18.85 39.49 26.95
N ARG A 8 18.30 38.68 26.04
CA ARG A 8 19.10 38.04 24.96
C ARG A 8 18.28 37.59 23.76
N THR A 9 17.24 38.29 23.33
CA THR A 9 16.45 37.90 22.14
C THR A 9 16.19 38.98 21.11
N THR A 10 16.95 40.07 21.09
CA THR A 10 16.65 41.19 20.14
C THR A 10 17.75 41.47 19.12
N LEU A 11 18.77 40.64 18.96
CA LEU A 11 19.89 40.92 18.04
C LEU A 11 20.04 39.96 16.83
N MET A 12 19.10 39.00 16.63
CA MET A 12 19.15 38.11 15.46
C MET A 12 18.13 38.40 14.36
N SER A 13 17.29 39.41 14.51
CA SER A 13 16.24 39.72 13.52
C SER A 13 16.66 40.67 12.40
N SER A 14 17.79 41.36 12.52
CA SER A 14 18.16 42.39 11.56
C SER A 14 19.10 41.94 10.44
N VAL A 15 19.72 40.77 10.55
CA VAL A 15 20.68 40.28 9.53
C VAL A 15 20.00 39.47 8.43
N VAL A 16 18.82 38.90 8.69
CA VAL A 16 18.09 38.08 7.71
C VAL A 16 17.32 38.90 6.68
N LEU A 17 16.99 40.15 6.99
CA LEU A 17 16.23 41.03 6.08
C LEU A 17 17.09 41.73 5.00
N LEU A 18 18.39 41.74 5.12
CA LEU A 18 19.28 42.43 4.15
C LEU A 18 19.73 41.49 3.01
N GLN A 19 19.58 40.17 3.12
CA GLN A 19 19.93 39.23 2.05
C GLN A 19 18.82 38.92 1.05
N LEU A 20 17.58 39.38 1.28
CA LEU A 20 16.46 39.13 0.38
C LEU A 20 16.30 40.17 -0.74
N PHE A 21 17.05 41.24 -0.74
CA PHE A 21 16.92 42.32 -1.75
C PHE A 21 17.96 42.30 -2.88
N LEU A 22 18.90 41.37 -2.87
CA LEU A 22 19.99 41.31 -3.89
C LEU A 22 19.78 40.27 -4.98
N PHE A 23 18.65 39.51 -5.00
CA PHE A 23 18.37 38.47 -6.00
C PHE A 23 17.31 38.80 -7.04
N VAL A 24 16.80 40.02 -7.12
CA VAL A 24 15.71 40.39 -8.04
C VAL A 24 16.18 41.12 -9.31
N ALA A 25 17.48 41.37 -9.51
CA ALA A 25 17.93 42.24 -10.60
C ALA A 25 18.73 41.55 -11.73
N CYS A 26 18.64 40.24 -11.94
CA CYS A 26 19.30 39.58 -13.09
C CYS A 26 18.45 38.47 -13.74
N ALA A 27 17.21 38.77 -14.12
CA ALA A 27 16.42 37.82 -14.90
C ALA A 27 15.55 38.55 -15.93
N ALA A 28 16.16 39.31 -16.81
CA ALA A 28 15.48 39.81 -17.99
C ALA A 28 16.48 39.83 -19.16
N THR A 29 16.57 38.73 -19.89
CA THR A 29 16.80 38.60 -21.35
C THR A 29 17.35 37.22 -21.68
N ALA A 30 16.51 36.21 -21.82
CA ALA A 30 16.73 35.03 -22.68
C ALA A 30 15.44 34.19 -22.72
N ALA A 31 14.50 34.57 -23.50
CA ALA A 31 13.49 33.69 -24.08
C ALA A 31 13.21 34.29 -25.49
N PRO A 32 13.08 33.50 -26.57
CA PRO A 32 12.28 32.32 -26.65
C PRO A 32 12.86 31.23 -27.61
N ALA A 33 13.53 30.26 -27.10
CA ALA A 33 13.87 29.08 -27.92
C ALA A 33 13.52 27.74 -27.30
N GLN A 34 13.00 27.73 -26.07
CA GLN A 34 12.63 26.49 -25.36
C GLN A 34 11.14 26.14 -25.46
N SER A 35 10.33 26.96 -26.16
CA SER A 35 8.89 26.77 -26.23
C SER A 35 8.44 25.70 -27.22
N LEU A 36 9.28 25.30 -28.16
CA LEU A 36 8.92 24.30 -29.20
C LEU A 36 9.40 22.88 -28.86
N ALA A 37 10.34 22.68 -27.95
CA ALA A 37 10.82 21.35 -27.59
C ALA A 37 9.91 20.64 -26.56
N ARG A 38 9.00 21.36 -25.89
CA ARG A 38 8.05 20.76 -24.91
C ARG A 38 6.77 20.20 -25.51
N LEU A 39 6.53 20.39 -26.81
CA LEU A 39 5.30 19.93 -27.49
C LEU A 39 5.35 18.49 -27.98
N HIS A 40 6.46 17.76 -27.78
CA HIS A 40 6.61 16.39 -28.28
C HIS A 40 6.88 15.32 -27.22
N GLN A 41 6.86 15.65 -25.94
CA GLN A 41 6.76 14.61 -24.92
C GLN A 41 5.27 14.35 -24.68
N ARG A 42 4.73 13.34 -25.33
CA ARG A 42 3.44 12.72 -24.97
C ARG A 42 3.65 11.98 -23.64
N PRO A 43 3.33 12.57 -22.47
CA PRO A 43 3.46 11.90 -21.19
C PRO A 43 2.45 10.76 -21.04
N ASP A 44 1.39 10.73 -21.86
CA ASP A 44 0.26 9.82 -21.70
C ASP A 44 0.58 8.36 -22.08
N PHE A 45 1.47 8.13 -23.06
CA PHE A 45 1.79 6.76 -23.50
C PHE A 45 2.68 5.99 -22.50
N ASP A 46 3.63 6.64 -21.85
CA ASP A 46 4.51 5.99 -20.89
C ASP A 46 3.76 5.68 -19.59
N ASN A 47 2.91 6.59 -19.11
CA ASN A 47 2.09 6.38 -17.92
C ASN A 47 1.14 5.19 -18.08
N THR A 48 0.41 5.11 -19.21
CA THR A 48 -0.48 3.98 -19.48
C THR A 48 0.27 2.64 -19.50
N ARG A 49 1.50 2.62 -20.04
CA ARG A 49 2.33 1.41 -20.04
C ARG A 49 2.74 0.99 -18.61
N THR A 50 3.11 1.94 -17.77
CA THR A 50 3.47 1.70 -16.36
C THR A 50 2.26 1.23 -15.55
N GLU A 51 1.09 1.83 -15.77
CA GLU A 51 -0.18 1.42 -15.16
C GLU A 51 -0.57 -0.02 -15.55
N VAL A 52 -0.46 -0.39 -16.85
CA VAL A 52 -0.72 -1.77 -17.31
C VAL A 52 0.22 -2.76 -16.65
N ARG A 53 1.50 -2.41 -16.48
CA ARG A 53 2.47 -3.27 -15.76
C ARG A 53 2.09 -3.44 -14.30
N ALA A 54 1.62 -2.40 -13.63
CA ALA A 54 1.17 -2.48 -12.24
C ALA A 54 -0.04 -3.41 -12.09
N ILE A 55 -1.02 -3.34 -12.98
CA ILE A 55 -2.14 -4.29 -13.04
C ILE A 55 -1.63 -5.72 -13.26
N ALA A 56 -0.75 -5.92 -14.25
CA ALA A 56 -0.21 -7.24 -14.56
C ALA A 56 0.54 -7.86 -13.37
N ALA A 57 1.27 -7.06 -12.60
CA ALA A 57 1.93 -7.51 -11.39
C ALA A 57 0.91 -8.04 -10.36
N LEU A 58 -0.17 -7.30 -10.08
CA LEU A 58 -1.21 -7.75 -9.14
C LEU A 58 -2.00 -8.95 -9.67
N LYS A 59 -2.21 -9.06 -10.98
CA LYS A 59 -2.88 -10.22 -11.58
C LYS A 59 -2.12 -11.53 -11.38
N ARG A 60 -0.79 -11.50 -11.28
CA ARG A 60 -0.03 -12.69 -10.90
C ARG A 60 -0.38 -13.18 -9.50
N LEU A 61 -0.66 -12.28 -8.55
CA LEU A 61 -1.17 -12.66 -7.23
C LEU A 61 -2.59 -13.20 -7.32
N GLU A 62 -3.46 -12.54 -8.09
CA GLU A 62 -4.85 -12.97 -8.28
C GLU A 62 -4.94 -14.41 -8.82
N THR A 63 -4.06 -14.82 -9.73
CA THR A 63 -4.06 -16.20 -10.27
C THR A 63 -3.73 -17.26 -9.24
N ASN A 64 -3.05 -16.89 -8.16
CA ASN A 64 -2.62 -17.80 -7.11
C ASN A 64 -3.63 -17.96 -5.98
N VAL A 65 -4.59 -17.05 -5.84
CA VAL A 65 -5.64 -17.11 -4.81
C VAL A 65 -6.95 -17.65 -5.36
N ILE A 66 -7.85 -18.07 -4.47
CA ILE A 66 -9.22 -18.47 -4.82
C ILE A 66 -10.15 -17.38 -4.30
N VAL A 67 -10.80 -16.67 -5.22
CA VAL A 67 -11.77 -15.64 -4.89
C VAL A 67 -13.17 -16.18 -4.99
N TYR A 68 -13.82 -16.31 -3.85
CA TYR A 68 -15.19 -16.83 -3.77
C TYR A 68 -16.22 -15.71 -3.93
N ARG A 69 -17.31 -15.98 -4.65
CA ARG A 69 -18.43 -15.04 -4.81
C ARG A 69 -19.26 -14.91 -3.53
N SER A 70 -19.34 -15.98 -2.74
CA SER A 70 -20.06 -16.01 -1.47
C SER A 70 -19.28 -16.81 -0.42
N LEU A 71 -19.61 -16.60 0.85
CA LEU A 71 -19.03 -17.39 1.94
C LEU A 71 -19.46 -18.86 1.85
N GLY A 72 -20.68 -19.16 1.42
CA GLY A 72 -21.13 -20.55 1.24
C GLY A 72 -20.31 -21.33 0.20
N GLN A 73 -19.80 -20.68 -0.85
CA GLN A 73 -18.87 -21.33 -1.77
C GLN A 73 -17.51 -21.63 -1.10
N PHE A 74 -17.06 -20.73 -0.24
CA PHE A 74 -15.84 -20.95 0.53
C PHE A 74 -16.03 -22.12 1.52
N GLU A 75 -17.16 -22.19 2.22
CA GLU A 75 -17.47 -23.27 3.15
C GLU A 75 -17.46 -24.66 2.47
N ALA A 76 -17.92 -24.72 1.23
CA ALA A 76 -17.96 -25.96 0.46
C ALA A 76 -16.57 -26.43 -0.03
N ASP A 77 -15.66 -25.50 -0.38
CA ASP A 77 -14.34 -25.81 -0.94
C ASP A 77 -13.22 -25.73 0.13
N GLY A 78 -13.28 -24.76 1.03
CA GLY A 78 -12.35 -24.59 2.15
C GLY A 78 -10.93 -24.17 1.77
N ARG A 79 -10.62 -24.02 0.47
CA ARG A 79 -9.27 -23.66 -0.01
C ARG A 79 -9.08 -22.16 -0.09
N LEU A 80 -7.94 -21.66 0.35
CA LEU A 80 -7.62 -20.22 0.31
C LEU A 80 -6.87 -19.85 -0.96
N ALA A 81 -6.03 -20.74 -1.46
CA ALA A 81 -5.18 -20.48 -2.62
C ALA A 81 -4.91 -21.77 -3.40
N ARG A 82 -4.35 -21.57 -4.60
CA ARG A 82 -3.93 -22.64 -5.51
C ARG A 82 -2.50 -23.09 -5.27
N VAL A 83 -1.77 -22.31 -4.49
CA VAL A 83 -0.36 -22.53 -4.15
C VAL A 83 -0.17 -22.52 -2.63
N PRO A 84 0.89 -23.15 -2.10
CA PRO A 84 1.25 -23.07 -0.68
C PRO A 84 1.53 -21.63 -0.23
N LEU A 85 1.32 -21.32 1.05
CA LEU A 85 1.59 -20.01 1.65
C LEU A 85 2.98 -19.47 1.32
N GLN A 86 4.02 -20.26 1.51
CA GLN A 86 5.41 -19.85 1.26
C GLN A 86 5.64 -19.43 -0.20
N THR A 87 5.04 -20.14 -1.16
CA THR A 87 5.10 -19.80 -2.59
C THR A 87 4.40 -18.46 -2.85
N PHE A 88 3.23 -18.27 -2.24
CA PHE A 88 2.48 -17.01 -2.37
C PHE A 88 3.26 -15.83 -1.76
N GLU A 89 3.86 -16.00 -0.60
CA GLU A 89 4.68 -14.98 0.07
C GLU A 89 5.89 -14.55 -0.78
N THR A 90 6.53 -15.54 -1.42
CA THR A 90 7.65 -15.27 -2.33
C THR A 90 7.18 -14.41 -3.51
N GLU A 91 6.04 -14.75 -4.10
CA GLU A 91 5.48 -13.98 -5.22
C GLU A 91 5.00 -12.59 -4.76
N LEU A 92 4.35 -12.48 -3.60
CA LEU A 92 3.95 -11.21 -3.02
C LEU A 92 5.15 -10.27 -2.80
N THR A 93 6.27 -10.82 -2.34
CA THR A 93 7.51 -10.04 -2.16
C THR A 93 8.04 -9.51 -3.49
N LYS A 94 8.04 -10.33 -4.55
CA LYS A 94 8.45 -9.90 -5.90
C LYS A 94 7.54 -8.80 -6.43
N VAL A 95 6.23 -9.01 -6.34
CA VAL A 95 5.22 -8.02 -6.77
C VAL A 95 5.34 -6.72 -5.98
N ASN A 96 5.56 -6.80 -4.67
CA ASN A 96 5.76 -5.63 -3.84
C ASN A 96 6.97 -4.78 -4.28
N ASN A 97 8.09 -5.42 -4.57
CA ASN A 97 9.31 -4.74 -5.03
C ASN A 97 9.11 -4.12 -6.43
N GLU A 98 8.46 -4.83 -7.34
CA GLU A 98 8.12 -4.34 -8.67
C GLU A 98 7.18 -3.13 -8.59
N LEU A 99 6.10 -3.23 -7.80
CA LEU A 99 5.15 -2.13 -7.61
C LEU A 99 5.79 -0.92 -6.92
N GLY A 100 6.74 -1.12 -6.02
CA GLY A 100 7.49 -0.03 -5.39
C GLY A 100 8.15 0.89 -6.42
N SER A 101 8.74 0.31 -7.47
CA SER A 101 9.33 1.07 -8.57
C SER A 101 8.27 1.70 -9.48
N LEU A 102 7.24 0.94 -9.88
CA LEU A 102 6.20 1.42 -10.79
C LEU A 102 5.36 2.55 -10.18
N LEU A 103 5.03 2.45 -8.89
CA LEU A 103 4.24 3.47 -8.19
C LEU A 103 4.97 4.82 -8.05
N ALA A 104 6.30 4.84 -8.13
CA ALA A 104 7.04 6.10 -8.15
C ALA A 104 6.80 6.88 -9.46
N GLU A 105 6.53 6.18 -10.55
CA GLU A 105 6.29 6.76 -11.89
C GLU A 105 4.80 7.10 -12.11
N ILE A 106 3.88 6.42 -11.41
CA ILE A 106 2.44 6.63 -11.56
C ILE A 106 2.01 7.88 -10.77
N PRO A 107 1.34 8.85 -11.41
CA PRO A 107 0.84 10.04 -10.72
C PRO A 107 -0.09 9.71 -9.55
N ALA A 108 -0.12 10.59 -8.55
CA ALA A 108 -1.09 10.48 -7.47
C ALA A 108 -2.52 10.61 -8.03
N GLY A 109 -3.39 9.66 -7.70
CA GLY A 109 -4.76 9.64 -8.20
C GLY A 109 -5.51 8.37 -7.81
N LYS A 110 -6.72 8.23 -8.36
CA LYS A 110 -7.59 7.08 -8.06
C LYS A 110 -6.93 5.75 -8.44
N PHE A 111 -6.33 5.69 -9.63
CA PHE A 111 -5.66 4.48 -10.09
C PHE A 111 -4.59 4.00 -9.11
N ARG A 112 -3.64 4.89 -8.76
CA ARG A 112 -2.57 4.59 -7.80
C ARG A 112 -3.12 4.14 -6.45
N THR A 113 -4.15 4.81 -5.95
CA THR A 113 -4.81 4.45 -4.68
C THR A 113 -5.40 3.03 -4.73
N GLU A 114 -6.08 2.67 -5.81
CA GLU A 114 -6.67 1.34 -5.96
C GLU A 114 -5.59 0.24 -6.08
N ILE A 115 -4.47 0.50 -6.74
CA ILE A 115 -3.33 -0.43 -6.79
C ILE A 115 -2.73 -0.66 -5.40
N ILE A 116 -2.53 0.40 -4.61
CA ILE A 116 -2.03 0.31 -3.23
C ILE A 116 -3.01 -0.49 -2.37
N ASN A 117 -4.29 -0.16 -2.42
CA ASN A 117 -5.32 -0.85 -1.64
C ASN A 117 -5.43 -2.34 -2.00
N ALA A 118 -5.27 -2.68 -3.29
CA ALA A 118 -5.24 -4.09 -3.71
C ALA A 118 -4.02 -4.82 -3.12
N LEU A 119 -2.83 -4.24 -3.20
CA LEU A 119 -1.61 -4.81 -2.64
C LEU A 119 -1.73 -4.99 -1.11
N ASP A 120 -2.23 -3.98 -0.40
CA ASP A 120 -2.42 -4.04 1.05
C ASP A 120 -3.42 -5.13 1.44
N SER A 121 -4.50 -5.29 0.67
CA SER A 121 -5.44 -6.40 0.89
C SER A 121 -4.78 -7.78 0.72
N TYR A 122 -3.84 -7.95 -0.23
CA TYR A 122 -3.06 -9.20 -0.33
C TYR A 122 -2.12 -9.38 0.88
N ARG A 123 -1.50 -8.34 1.37
CA ARG A 123 -0.64 -8.40 2.57
C ARG A 123 -1.42 -8.79 3.82
N ASP A 124 -2.58 -8.16 4.01
CA ASP A 124 -3.48 -8.47 5.14
C ASP A 124 -3.96 -9.92 5.08
N GLY A 125 -4.34 -10.39 3.90
CA GLY A 125 -4.73 -11.79 3.71
C GLY A 125 -3.61 -12.76 4.07
N VAL A 126 -2.35 -12.48 3.66
CA VAL A 126 -1.17 -13.28 4.05
C VAL A 126 -0.93 -13.21 5.56
N PHE A 127 -1.06 -12.05 6.16
CA PHE A 127 -0.93 -11.91 7.62
C PHE A 127 -1.88 -12.87 8.35
N TRP A 128 -3.14 -12.90 7.96
CA TRP A 128 -4.14 -13.80 8.54
C TRP A 128 -3.89 -15.27 8.17
N TRP A 129 -3.47 -15.56 6.94
CA TRP A 129 -3.17 -16.94 6.53
C TRP A 129 -2.05 -17.56 7.34
N ARG A 130 -1.01 -16.79 7.67
CA ARG A 130 0.07 -17.23 8.59
C ARG A 130 -0.44 -17.67 9.96
N GLN A 131 -1.52 -17.07 10.45
CA GLN A 131 -2.10 -17.46 11.73
C GLN A 131 -2.74 -18.86 11.70
N ILE A 132 -3.13 -19.36 10.52
CA ILE A 132 -3.61 -20.73 10.33
C ILE A 132 -2.45 -21.72 10.35
N ASP A 133 -1.40 -21.42 9.59
CA ASP A 133 -0.25 -22.33 9.40
C ASP A 133 0.68 -22.36 10.63
N GLN A 134 0.72 -21.29 11.38
CA GLN A 134 1.49 -21.16 12.61
C GLN A 134 0.55 -20.82 13.74
N PRO A 135 -0.28 -21.76 14.20
CA PRO A 135 -1.11 -21.50 15.36
C PRO A 135 -0.13 -21.10 16.49
N ARG A 136 -0.14 -19.82 16.84
CA ARG A 136 0.51 -19.39 18.06
C ARG A 136 -0.13 -20.20 19.14
N VAL A 137 0.62 -21.15 19.70
CA VAL A 137 0.30 -21.71 20.98
C VAL A 137 0.35 -20.51 21.92
N VAL A 138 -0.79 -19.87 22.10
CA VAL A 138 -0.95 -18.92 23.18
C VAL A 138 -0.77 -19.78 24.41
N HIS A 139 0.45 -19.78 24.95
CA HIS A 139 0.69 -20.27 26.30
C HIS A 139 -0.13 -19.35 27.20
N VAL A 140 -1.38 -19.67 27.31
CA VAL A 140 -2.23 -19.15 28.38
C VAL A 140 -1.59 -19.70 29.63
N SER A 141 -0.82 -18.82 30.30
CA SER A 141 -0.25 -19.12 31.58
C SER A 141 -1.30 -19.80 32.41
N ALA A 142 -0.97 -20.96 32.96
CA ALA A 142 -1.85 -21.90 33.67
C ALA A 142 -2.51 -21.35 34.94
N LEU A 143 -2.83 -20.06 34.99
CA LEU A 143 -3.36 -19.37 36.16
C LEU A 143 -4.86 -19.02 36.11
N SER A 144 -5.57 -19.42 35.04
CA SER A 144 -7.02 -19.24 35.02
C SER A 144 -7.72 -20.56 34.73
N SER A 145 -8.27 -21.12 35.78
CA SER A 145 -9.17 -22.29 35.80
C SER A 145 -10.55 -21.98 35.17
N GLU A 146 -10.62 -21.22 34.10
CA GLU A 146 -11.90 -20.93 33.45
C GLU A 146 -12.12 -21.84 32.23
N PRO A 147 -13.15 -22.71 32.28
CA PRO A 147 -13.45 -23.70 31.24
C PRO A 147 -13.92 -23.08 29.92
N ASN A 148 -14.20 -21.79 29.87
CA ASN A 148 -14.75 -21.12 28.67
C ASN A 148 -13.70 -20.56 27.68
N ARG A 149 -12.40 -20.57 28.02
CA ARG A 149 -11.35 -20.02 27.13
C ARG A 149 -11.08 -20.88 25.91
N SER A 150 -11.16 -22.18 26.03
CA SER A 150 -10.95 -23.12 24.93
C SER A 150 -11.95 -22.92 23.78
N LEU A 151 -13.20 -22.54 24.08
CA LEU A 151 -14.23 -22.27 23.08
C LEU A 151 -13.95 -20.96 22.30
N ALA A 152 -13.51 -19.91 23.01
CA ALA A 152 -13.18 -18.62 22.39
C ALA A 152 -12.00 -18.75 21.41
N ASP A 153 -10.94 -19.46 21.79
CA ASP A 153 -9.77 -19.69 20.94
C ASP A 153 -10.12 -20.55 19.72
N THR A 154 -10.95 -21.59 19.90
CA THR A 154 -11.39 -22.43 18.78
C THR A 154 -12.28 -21.63 17.81
N THR A 155 -13.17 -20.79 18.32
CA THR A 155 -14.04 -19.93 17.50
C THR A 155 -13.21 -18.91 16.72
N TYR A 156 -12.20 -18.31 17.37
CA TYR A 156 -11.29 -17.36 16.72
C TYR A 156 -10.54 -18.02 15.54
N LEU A 157 -9.92 -19.17 15.78
CA LEU A 157 -9.17 -19.87 14.72
C LEU A 157 -10.07 -20.30 13.56
N SER A 158 -11.32 -20.68 13.82
CA SER A 158 -12.27 -21.05 12.79
C SER A 158 -12.71 -19.88 11.89
N THR A 159 -12.58 -18.64 12.35
CA THR A 159 -12.93 -17.43 11.57
C THR A 159 -11.82 -16.93 10.68
N ILE A 160 -10.55 -17.29 10.94
CA ILE A 160 -9.40 -16.80 10.18
C ILE A 160 -9.50 -17.12 8.68
N PRO A 161 -9.85 -18.34 8.24
CA PRO A 161 -9.98 -18.64 6.82
C PRO A 161 -10.99 -17.73 6.09
N TYR A 162 -12.09 -17.37 6.74
CA TYR A 162 -13.07 -16.41 6.20
C TYR A 162 -12.46 -15.02 6.07
N THR A 163 -11.67 -14.60 7.04
CA THR A 163 -10.96 -13.32 7.00
C THR A 163 -10.02 -13.26 5.79
N VAL A 164 -9.23 -14.31 5.55
CA VAL A 164 -8.38 -14.41 4.37
C VAL A 164 -9.20 -14.32 3.07
N ALA A 165 -10.29 -15.09 2.96
CA ALA A 165 -11.16 -15.07 1.79
C ALA A 165 -11.80 -13.67 1.54
N ILE A 166 -12.11 -12.93 2.61
CA ILE A 166 -12.62 -11.55 2.52
C ILE A 166 -11.53 -10.63 1.95
N HIS A 167 -10.29 -10.74 2.42
CA HIS A 167 -9.17 -9.93 1.91
C HIS A 167 -8.88 -10.21 0.43
N TRP A 168 -8.93 -11.49 -0.02
CA TRP A 168 -8.78 -11.81 -1.45
C TRP A 168 -9.87 -11.16 -2.30
N ARG A 169 -11.11 -11.20 -1.85
CA ARG A 169 -12.24 -10.53 -2.53
C ARG A 169 -12.04 -9.01 -2.55
N GLN A 170 -11.55 -8.43 -1.48
CA GLN A 170 -11.28 -7.00 -1.39
C GLN A 170 -10.18 -6.59 -2.37
N ALA A 171 -9.08 -7.35 -2.44
CA ALA A 171 -8.01 -7.13 -3.40
C ALA A 171 -8.53 -7.15 -4.85
N GLN A 172 -9.36 -8.15 -5.20
CA GLN A 172 -9.99 -8.24 -6.53
C GLN A 172 -10.87 -7.03 -6.84
N LYS A 173 -11.66 -6.53 -5.86
CA LYS A 173 -12.49 -5.34 -6.05
C LYS A 173 -11.66 -4.11 -6.35
N TYR A 174 -10.56 -3.90 -5.63
CA TYR A 174 -9.66 -2.78 -5.87
C TYR A 174 -8.95 -2.91 -7.23
N LEU A 175 -8.48 -4.11 -7.57
CA LEU A 175 -7.88 -4.35 -8.88
C LEU A 175 -8.86 -4.07 -10.03
N SER A 176 -10.12 -4.52 -9.92
CA SER A 176 -11.16 -4.21 -10.91
C SER A 176 -11.48 -2.72 -11.02
N LYS A 177 -11.36 -1.96 -9.92
CA LYS A 177 -11.50 -0.49 -9.96
C LYS A 177 -10.30 0.18 -10.63
N ALA A 178 -9.08 -0.31 -10.35
CA ALA A 178 -7.87 0.17 -11.01
C ALA A 178 -7.97 -0.04 -12.54
N GLU A 179 -8.42 -1.20 -12.98
CA GLU A 179 -8.66 -1.48 -14.41
C GLU A 179 -9.64 -0.49 -15.06
N LYS A 180 -10.69 -0.11 -14.34
CA LYS A 180 -11.67 0.89 -14.83
C LYS A 180 -11.12 2.32 -14.87
N ASN A 181 -10.13 2.62 -14.06
CA ASN A 181 -9.48 3.93 -13.98
C ASN A 181 -8.22 4.01 -14.85
N LEU A 182 -7.91 2.97 -15.64
CA LEU A 182 -6.75 2.93 -16.50
C LEU A 182 -6.83 4.03 -17.57
N GLY A 183 -5.82 4.89 -17.62
CA GLY A 183 -5.73 5.96 -18.63
C GLY A 183 -6.66 7.15 -18.37
N GLN A 184 -7.18 7.35 -17.13
CA GLN A 184 -8.03 8.49 -16.72
C GLN A 184 -7.22 9.65 -16.16
#